data_e5bce2dda5edc8f61f067b0fa9ff9432
#
_entry.id   e5bce2dda5edc8f61f067b0fa9ff9432
#
_cell.length_a   1.000
_cell.length_b   1.000
_cell.length_c   1.000
_cell.angle_alpha   90.00
_cell.angle_beta   90.00
_cell.angle_gamma   90.00
#
_symmetry.space_group_name_H-M   'P 1'
#
loop_
_entity.id
_entity.type
_entity.pdbx_description
1 polymer ?
#
loop_
_entity_poly.entity_id
_entity_poly.type
_entity_poly.pdbx_seq_one_letter_code
_entity_poly.pdbx_strand_id
1 'polypeptide(L)' 'MQRRTSIGLLLKRYRGCRRLTQEELADRTGLSVTGISRIERGVRRTPHCATIQILADALDLAPDDRAALEQAASR' A
#
# COMPACT_ATOMS: atom_id res chain seq x y z
N MET A 1 19.27 -15.97 1.93
CA MET A 1 18.79 -15.26 0.72
C MET A 1 17.92 -14.10 1.12
N GLN A 2 18.32 -12.94 0.71
CA GLN A 2 17.59 -11.74 1.04
C GLN A 2 16.58 -11.42 -0.05
N ARG A 3 15.38 -11.14 0.33
CA ARG A 3 14.35 -10.88 -0.63
C ARG A 3 13.61 -9.59 -0.26
N ARG A 4 13.51 -8.72 -1.22
CA ARG A 4 12.78 -7.49 -1.00
C ARG A 4 11.29 -7.73 -1.00
N THR A 5 10.63 -7.10 -0.06
CA THR A 5 9.18 -7.14 -0.02
C THR A 5 8.66 -6.08 -0.98
N SER A 6 7.84 -6.49 -1.91
CA SER A 6 7.27 -5.55 -2.88
C SER A 6 6.23 -4.67 -2.21
N ILE A 7 6.01 -3.50 -2.82
CA ILE A 7 4.97 -2.59 -2.35
C ILE A 7 3.61 -3.28 -2.33
N GLY A 8 3.36 -4.12 -3.32
CA GLY A 8 2.07 -4.82 -3.41
C GLY A 8 1.85 -5.76 -2.25
N LEU A 9 2.87 -6.52 -1.88
CA LEU A 9 2.76 -7.45 -0.75
C LEU A 9 2.60 -6.72 0.55
N LEU A 10 3.35 -5.64 0.74
CA LEU A 10 3.23 -4.84 1.96
C LEU A 10 1.85 -4.23 2.08
N LEU A 11 1.35 -3.66 1.01
CA LEU A 11 0.04 -3.03 1.03
C LEU A 11 -1.03 -4.05 1.38
N LYS A 12 -0.97 -5.21 0.76
CA LYS A 12 -1.94 -6.26 1.03
C LYS A 12 -1.86 -6.71 2.48
N ARG A 13 -0.65 -6.85 3.00
CA ARG A 13 -0.46 -7.26 4.39
C ARG A 13 -1.04 -6.24 5.37
N TYR A 14 -0.72 -4.97 5.17
CA TYR A 14 -1.21 -3.92 6.08
C TYR A 14 -2.72 -3.80 6.00
N ARG A 15 -3.27 -3.91 4.78
CA ARG A 15 -4.72 -3.89 4.62
C ARG A 15 -5.36 -5.04 5.38
N GLY A 16 -4.78 -6.23 5.25
CA GLY A 16 -5.29 -7.40 5.97
C GLY A 16 -5.21 -7.25 7.48
N CYS A 17 -4.16 -6.62 7.97
CA CYS A 17 -4.02 -6.37 9.41
C CYS A 17 -5.13 -5.48 9.93
N ARG A 18 -5.64 -4.59 9.09
CA ARG A 18 -6.75 -3.70 9.45
C ARG A 18 -8.10 -4.30 9.09
N ARG A 19 -8.10 -5.49 8.50
CA ARG A 19 -9.33 -6.20 8.10
C ARG A 19 -10.15 -5.38 7.14
N LEU A 20 -9.48 -4.70 6.22
CA LEU A 20 -10.15 -3.90 5.21
C LEU A 20 -10.17 -4.64 3.89
N THR A 21 -11.30 -4.54 3.20
CA THR A 21 -11.34 -4.97 1.80
C THR A 21 -10.72 -3.91 0.93
N GLN A 22 -10.41 -4.25 -0.32
CA GLN A 22 -9.93 -3.25 -1.27
C GLN A 22 -10.94 -2.13 -1.44
N GLU A 23 -12.22 -2.47 -1.44
CA GLU A 23 -13.28 -1.47 -1.57
C GLU A 23 -13.31 -0.52 -0.39
N GLU A 24 -13.16 -1.07 0.81
CA GLU A 24 -13.13 -0.23 2.00
C GLU A 24 -11.93 0.69 2.01
N LEU A 25 -10.78 0.18 1.60
CA LEU A 25 -9.59 1.02 1.51
C LEU A 25 -9.77 2.10 0.45
N ALA A 26 -10.38 1.75 -0.68
CA ALA A 26 -10.66 2.73 -1.72
C ALA A 26 -11.55 3.86 -1.19
N ASP A 27 -12.58 3.50 -0.42
CA ASP A 27 -13.46 4.51 0.17
C ASP A 27 -12.69 5.47 1.09
N ARG A 28 -11.79 4.92 1.88
CA ARG A 28 -11.04 5.72 2.83
C ARG A 28 -10.02 6.64 2.18
N THR A 29 -9.52 6.25 1.02
CA THR A 29 -8.43 6.96 0.37
C THR A 29 -8.87 7.86 -0.78
N GLY A 30 -10.07 7.61 -1.29
CA GLY A 30 -10.48 8.29 -2.51
C GLY A 30 -9.87 7.69 -3.76
N LEU A 31 -9.13 6.59 -3.62
CA LEU A 31 -8.54 5.90 -4.75
C LEU A 31 -9.54 4.89 -5.32
N SER A 32 -9.27 4.41 -6.53
CA SER A 32 -10.12 3.40 -7.12
C SER A 32 -9.71 2.02 -6.65
N VAL A 33 -10.68 1.10 -6.60
CA VAL A 33 -10.40 -0.29 -6.29
C VAL A 33 -9.43 -0.86 -7.32
N THR A 34 -9.62 -0.52 -8.58
CA THR A 34 -8.73 -0.98 -9.64
C THR A 34 -7.29 -0.53 -9.39
N GLY A 35 -7.11 0.73 -8.97
CA GLY A 35 -5.78 1.24 -8.68
C GLY A 35 -5.12 0.48 -7.54
N ILE A 36 -5.87 0.26 -6.45
CA ILE A 36 -5.35 -0.49 -5.32
C ILE A 36 -5.00 -1.92 -5.73
N SER A 37 -5.89 -2.56 -6.48
CA SER A 37 -5.66 -3.91 -6.95
C SER A 37 -4.40 -4.01 -7.80
N ARG A 38 -4.17 -3.03 -8.67
CA ARG A 38 -2.98 -3.03 -9.51
C ARG A 38 -1.70 -2.94 -8.70
N ILE A 39 -1.72 -2.11 -7.65
CA ILE A 39 -0.57 -2.01 -6.77
C ILE A 39 -0.33 -3.34 -6.08
N GLU A 40 -1.38 -3.95 -5.54
CA GLU A 40 -1.24 -5.20 -4.79
C GLU A 40 -0.78 -6.35 -5.67
N ARG A 41 -1.14 -6.34 -6.94
CA ARG A 41 -0.72 -7.40 -7.86
C ARG A 41 0.63 -7.15 -8.49
N GLY A 42 1.25 -6.01 -8.19
CA GLY A 42 2.56 -5.70 -8.73
C GLY A 42 2.55 -5.16 -10.14
N VAL A 43 1.38 -4.87 -10.68
CA VAL A 43 1.26 -4.27 -12.00
C VAL A 43 1.78 -2.84 -11.96
N ARG A 44 1.46 -2.14 -10.89
CA ARG A 44 1.95 -0.79 -10.69
C ARG A 44 2.99 -0.82 -9.60
N ARG A 45 4.25 -0.66 -9.99
CA ARG A 45 5.37 -0.86 -9.07
C ARG A 45 5.79 0.39 -8.33
N THR A 46 5.58 1.54 -8.93
CA THR A 46 6.08 2.80 -8.35
C THR A 46 4.95 3.82 -8.32
N PRO A 47 4.00 3.66 -7.39
CA PRO A 47 2.97 4.68 -7.24
C PRO A 47 3.60 5.98 -6.76
N HIS A 48 2.89 7.07 -7.00
CA HIS A 48 3.37 8.39 -6.57
C HIS A 48 3.49 8.45 -5.05
N CYS A 49 4.43 9.26 -4.60
CA CYS A 49 4.60 9.50 -3.17
C CYS A 49 3.29 9.88 -2.49
N ALA A 50 2.52 10.76 -3.13
CA ALA A 50 1.25 11.20 -2.56
C ALA A 50 0.31 10.03 -2.35
N THR A 51 0.28 9.10 -3.30
CA THR A 51 -0.55 7.90 -3.18
C THR A 51 -0.12 7.07 -1.99
N ILE A 52 1.19 6.90 -1.82
CA ILE A 52 1.71 6.11 -0.70
C ILE A 52 1.35 6.75 0.63
N GLN A 53 1.44 8.08 0.72
CA GLN A 53 1.08 8.75 1.96
C GLN A 53 -0.40 8.63 2.28
N ILE A 54 -1.23 8.74 1.25
CA ILE A 54 -2.67 8.56 1.44
C ILE A 54 -2.97 7.16 1.96
N LEU A 55 -2.32 6.15 1.37
CA LEU A 55 -2.51 4.77 1.81
C LEU A 55 -2.02 4.57 3.25
N ALA A 56 -0.85 5.11 3.57
CA ALA A 56 -0.30 4.97 4.91
C ALA A 56 -1.18 5.65 5.95
N ASP A 57 -1.73 6.81 5.61
CA ASP A 57 -2.63 7.52 6.52
C ASP A 57 -3.92 6.74 6.73
N ALA A 58 -4.49 6.22 5.65
CA ALA A 58 -5.74 5.46 5.74
C ALA A 58 -5.58 4.18 6.54
N LEU A 59 -4.39 3.58 6.47
CA LEU A 59 -4.07 2.36 7.21
C LEU A 59 -3.55 2.64 8.60
N ASP A 60 -3.37 3.92 8.93
CA ASP A 60 -2.89 4.33 10.25
C ASP A 60 -1.59 3.60 10.61
N LEU A 61 -0.64 3.62 9.69
CA LEU A 61 0.61 2.90 9.87
C LEU A 61 1.52 3.59 10.87
N ALA A 62 2.18 2.78 11.69
CA ALA A 62 3.24 3.27 12.55
C ALA A 62 4.39 3.81 11.70
N PRO A 63 5.25 4.68 12.27
CA PRO A 63 6.34 5.27 11.49
C PRO A 63 7.24 4.22 10.81
N ASP A 64 7.53 3.11 11.46
CA ASP A 64 8.36 2.07 10.87
C ASP A 64 7.69 1.44 9.66
N ASP A 65 6.39 1.17 9.78
CA ASP A 65 5.65 0.55 8.69
C ASP A 65 5.47 1.54 7.54
N ARG A 66 5.25 2.80 7.86
CA ARG A 66 5.15 3.83 6.85
C ARG A 66 6.45 3.94 6.07
N ALA A 67 7.58 3.92 6.76
CA ALA A 67 8.88 3.99 6.12
C ALA A 67 9.11 2.78 5.22
N ALA A 68 8.71 1.60 5.69
CA ALA A 68 8.86 0.39 4.88
C ALA A 68 8.06 0.49 3.59
N LEU A 69 6.83 1.01 3.69
CA LEU A 69 5.99 1.17 2.51
C LEU A 69 6.60 2.18 1.54
N GLU A 70 7.09 3.29 2.06
CA GLU A 70 7.73 4.31 1.22
C GLU A 70 8.96 3.77 0.52
N GLN A 71 9.77 3.00 1.23
CA GLN A 71 10.98 2.43 0.65
C GLN A 71 10.64 1.42 -0.44
N ALA A 72 9.62 0.61 -0.21
CA ALA A 72 9.21 -0.36 -1.21
C ALA A 72 8.70 0.33 -2.47
N ALA A 73 8.06 1.48 -2.32
CA ALA A 73 7.51 2.22 -3.45
C ALA A 73 8.56 2.98 -4.22
N SER A 74 9.69 3.30 -3.61
CA SER A 74 10.69 4.14 -4.25
C SER A 74 11.64 3.37 -5.16
N ARG A 75 11.38 2.10 -5.41
CA ARG A 75 12.25 1.27 -6.26
C ARG A 75 11.81 1.31 -7.71
#